data_df97efc9294feab34d4fab52bd82626c
#
_entry.id   df97efc9294feab34d4fab52bd82626c
#
_cell.length_a   1.000
_cell.length_b   1.000
_cell.length_c   1.000
_cell.angle_alpha   90.00
_cell.angle_beta   90.00
_cell.angle_gamma   90.00
#
_symmetry.space_group_name_H-M   'P 1'
#
loop_
_entity.id
_entity.type
_entity.pdbx_description
1 polymer ?
#
loop_
_entity_poly.entity_id
_entity_poly.type
_entity_poly.pdbx_seq_one_letter_code
_entity_poly.pdbx_strand_id
1 'polypeptide(L)'
;RNMSFYTALTGLNGAQSDISATSNNIANVNTTGFKRSRAEFGDIFATSPLQNASSSIGSGTILKSVKQQFTQGNITSSLNVLDIAISGQGFFSLKPSLTSGQTVYTRNGSFNVNNDRYVTDSSGQFLLTFPVNEDGSVTAKDLVSAVPLQLPVTSGTPKATTSIELGVNVSATSEIITDKPQFENGYVFDPNDPTTYNNSTSITIFDDLGNPTIATIFFIRTQAASAAG
;
A
#
# COMPACT_ATOMS: atom_id res chain seq x y z
N ARG A 1 -53.88 -33.34 12.44
CA ARG A 1 -54.09 -32.13 11.59
C ARG A 1 -53.20 -30.95 11.93
N ASN A 2 -52.56 -30.92 13.11
CA ASN A 2 -51.74 -29.79 13.52
C ASN A 2 -50.29 -29.80 12.93
N MET A 3 -49.77 -30.96 12.53
CA MET A 3 -48.39 -31.07 11.99
C MET A 3 -48.21 -30.34 10.64
N SER A 4 -49.19 -30.40 9.74
CA SER A 4 -49.07 -29.73 8.44
C SER A 4 -49.08 -28.20 8.54
N PHE A 5 -49.77 -27.65 9.56
CA PHE A 5 -49.73 -26.21 9.85
C PHE A 5 -48.35 -25.77 10.36
N TYR A 6 -47.75 -26.52 11.28
CA TYR A 6 -46.39 -26.26 11.75
C TYR A 6 -45.34 -26.33 10.63
N THR A 7 -45.43 -27.33 9.78
CA THR A 7 -44.55 -27.48 8.62
C THR A 7 -44.68 -26.29 7.67
N ALA A 8 -45.92 -25.86 7.39
CA ALA A 8 -46.16 -24.67 6.58
C ALA A 8 -45.62 -23.38 7.24
N LEU A 9 -45.79 -23.22 8.55
CA LEU A 9 -45.30 -22.09 9.32
C LEU A 9 -43.77 -22.04 9.31
N THR A 10 -43.09 -23.19 9.46
CA THR A 10 -41.61 -23.23 9.39
C THR A 10 -41.09 -22.87 8.00
N GLY A 11 -41.80 -23.29 6.93
CA GLY A 11 -41.48 -22.90 5.57
C GLY A 11 -41.65 -21.39 5.33
N LEU A 12 -42.73 -20.80 5.88
CA LEU A 12 -42.96 -19.35 5.79
C LEU A 12 -41.87 -18.56 6.54
N ASN A 13 -41.49 -18.98 7.74
CA ASN A 13 -40.41 -18.36 8.52
C ASN A 13 -39.07 -18.50 7.80
N GLY A 14 -38.83 -19.64 7.15
CA GLY A 14 -37.64 -19.84 6.33
C GLY A 14 -37.60 -18.88 5.14
N ALA A 15 -38.68 -18.75 4.40
CA ALA A 15 -38.79 -17.82 3.28
C ALA A 15 -38.61 -16.36 3.73
N GLN A 16 -39.19 -15.98 4.87
CA GLN A 16 -39.00 -14.63 5.43
C GLN A 16 -37.54 -14.36 5.78
N SER A 17 -36.83 -15.34 6.32
CA SER A 17 -35.40 -15.20 6.65
C SER A 17 -34.54 -15.04 5.40
N ASP A 18 -34.85 -15.77 4.32
CA ASP A 18 -34.17 -15.66 3.03
C ASP A 18 -34.42 -14.30 2.37
N ILE A 19 -35.69 -13.84 2.39
CA ILE A 19 -36.04 -12.49 1.91
C ILE A 19 -35.32 -11.42 2.70
N SER A 20 -35.19 -11.55 4.02
CA SER A 20 -34.46 -10.60 4.86
C SER A 20 -32.98 -10.54 4.51
N ALA A 21 -32.32 -11.70 4.32
CA ALA A 21 -30.94 -11.77 3.88
C ALA A 21 -30.74 -11.14 2.48
N THR A 22 -31.65 -11.47 1.55
CA THR A 22 -31.63 -10.92 0.18
C THR A 22 -31.86 -9.41 0.17
N SER A 23 -32.81 -8.91 0.96
CA SER A 23 -33.08 -7.47 1.09
C SER A 23 -31.87 -6.72 1.63
N ASN A 24 -31.19 -7.28 2.64
CA ASN A 24 -29.94 -6.71 3.16
C ASN A 24 -28.84 -6.69 2.08
N ASN A 25 -28.72 -7.76 1.29
CA ASN A 25 -27.74 -7.81 0.20
C ASN A 25 -28.04 -6.73 -0.86
N ILE A 26 -29.31 -6.52 -1.22
CA ILE A 26 -29.73 -5.48 -2.18
C ILE A 26 -29.44 -4.08 -1.62
N ALA A 27 -29.79 -3.83 -0.37
CA ALA A 27 -29.53 -2.55 0.29
C ALA A 27 -28.04 -2.17 0.28
N ASN A 28 -27.15 -3.17 0.33
CA ASN A 28 -25.71 -2.98 0.39
C ASN A 28 -24.98 -3.24 -0.93
N VAL A 29 -25.67 -3.30 -2.07
CA VAL A 29 -25.08 -3.62 -3.38
C VAL A 29 -23.98 -2.63 -3.78
N ASN A 30 -24.09 -1.36 -3.36
CA ASN A 30 -23.13 -0.31 -3.64
C ASN A 30 -22.14 -0.06 -2.48
N THR A 31 -22.20 -0.85 -1.41
CA THR A 31 -21.29 -0.70 -0.27
C THR A 31 -19.94 -1.34 -0.61
N THR A 32 -18.86 -0.56 -0.59
CA THR A 32 -17.50 -1.03 -0.85
C THR A 32 -17.08 -2.09 0.15
N GLY A 33 -16.55 -3.22 -0.34
CA GLY A 33 -16.09 -4.32 0.50
C GLY A 33 -17.21 -5.18 1.12
N PHE A 34 -18.49 -4.89 0.82
CA PHE A 34 -19.60 -5.70 1.30
C PHE A 34 -19.52 -7.15 0.80
N LYS A 35 -19.81 -8.09 1.69
CA LYS A 35 -19.94 -9.51 1.36
C LYS A 35 -21.36 -9.97 1.60
N ARG A 36 -21.98 -10.46 0.51
CA ARG A 36 -23.37 -10.91 0.57
C ARG A 36 -23.57 -12.04 1.57
N SER A 37 -24.69 -12.02 2.25
CA SER A 37 -25.10 -13.08 3.15
C SER A 37 -26.03 -14.07 2.44
N ARG A 38 -25.95 -15.33 2.83
CA ARG A 38 -26.83 -16.40 2.36
C ARG A 38 -27.37 -17.14 3.56
N ALA A 39 -28.70 -17.33 3.60
CA ALA A 39 -29.35 -18.16 4.58
C ALA A 39 -29.13 -19.64 4.25
N GLU A 40 -28.77 -20.45 5.25
CA GLU A 40 -28.64 -21.89 5.15
C GLU A 40 -29.71 -22.56 6.00
N PHE A 41 -30.48 -23.42 5.37
CA PHE A 41 -31.56 -24.13 6.02
C PHE A 41 -31.20 -25.58 6.25
N GLY A 42 -31.79 -26.16 7.28
CA GLY A 42 -31.75 -27.59 7.57
C GLY A 42 -33.11 -28.17 7.65
N ASP A 43 -33.20 -29.40 7.23
CA ASP A 43 -34.40 -30.19 7.37
C ASP A 43 -34.57 -30.68 8.81
N ILE A 44 -35.81 -30.72 9.32
CA ILE A 44 -36.14 -31.22 10.64
C ILE A 44 -36.67 -32.66 10.47
N PHE A 45 -35.83 -33.64 10.81
CA PHE A 45 -36.25 -35.02 10.88
C PHE A 45 -36.76 -35.38 12.26
N ALA A 46 -37.96 -35.87 12.35
CA ALA A 46 -38.47 -36.54 13.54
C ALA A 46 -37.90 -37.97 13.54
N THR A 47 -36.81 -38.18 14.30
CA THR A 47 -36.28 -39.52 14.53
C THR A 47 -37.12 -40.25 15.56
N SER A 48 -38.12 -41.03 15.12
CA SER A 48 -38.72 -42.04 15.96
C SER A 48 -38.07 -43.41 15.61
N PRO A 49 -37.51 -44.12 16.60
CA PRO A 49 -36.82 -45.39 16.33
C PRO A 49 -37.74 -46.51 15.82
N LEU A 50 -39.04 -46.28 15.72
CA LEU A 50 -40.07 -47.24 15.31
C LEU A 50 -40.74 -46.93 13.94
N GLN A 51 -40.32 -45.86 13.23
CA GLN A 51 -40.86 -45.57 11.90
C GLN A 51 -39.86 -45.97 10.80
N ASN A 52 -40.40 -46.68 9.78
CA ASN A 52 -39.64 -47.00 8.59
C ASN A 52 -39.28 -45.71 7.83
N ALA A 53 -37.98 -45.51 7.59
CA ALA A 53 -37.43 -44.32 6.94
C ALA A 53 -38.02 -44.00 5.55
N SER A 54 -38.66 -44.97 4.90
CA SER A 54 -39.26 -44.83 3.56
C SER A 54 -40.62 -44.14 3.54
N SER A 55 -41.27 -43.87 4.68
CA SER A 55 -42.58 -43.20 4.79
C SER A 55 -42.59 -41.99 5.69
N SER A 56 -41.41 -41.52 6.16
CA SER A 56 -41.30 -40.38 7.03
C SER A 56 -41.46 -39.07 6.23
N ILE A 57 -42.54 -38.35 6.49
CA ILE A 57 -42.74 -36.98 5.97
C ILE A 57 -41.91 -36.04 6.81
N GLY A 58 -41.09 -35.18 6.17
CA GLY A 58 -40.26 -34.18 6.84
C GLY A 58 -41.10 -33.24 7.73
N SER A 59 -40.54 -32.83 8.86
CA SER A 59 -41.21 -31.98 9.88
C SER A 59 -41.02 -30.48 9.64
N GLY A 60 -40.55 -30.07 8.46
CA GLY A 60 -40.34 -28.69 8.07
C GLY A 60 -38.86 -28.30 8.02
N THR A 61 -38.61 -27.01 8.01
CA THR A 61 -37.28 -26.43 7.87
C THR A 61 -36.92 -25.51 9.01
N ILE A 62 -35.66 -25.44 9.34
CA ILE A 62 -35.12 -24.50 10.32
C ILE A 62 -33.93 -23.71 9.72
N LEU A 63 -33.84 -22.41 10.00
CA LEU A 63 -32.65 -21.63 9.68
C LEU A 63 -31.49 -22.10 10.55
N LYS A 64 -30.44 -22.69 9.94
CA LYS A 64 -29.24 -23.13 10.64
C LYS A 64 -28.25 -22.00 10.88
N SER A 65 -27.99 -21.20 9.84
CA SER A 65 -27.05 -20.11 9.92
C SER A 65 -27.23 -19.13 8.77
N VAL A 66 -26.71 -17.93 8.92
CA VAL A 66 -26.53 -16.97 7.84
C VAL A 66 -25.03 -16.85 7.60
N LYS A 67 -24.55 -17.27 6.42
CA LYS A 67 -23.12 -17.27 6.08
C LYS A 67 -22.78 -16.17 5.09
N GLN A 68 -21.70 -15.45 5.37
CA GLN A 68 -21.14 -14.50 4.43
C GLN A 68 -20.37 -15.23 3.32
N GLN A 69 -20.53 -14.77 2.09
CA GLN A 69 -19.88 -15.30 0.90
C GLN A 69 -18.68 -14.42 0.56
N PHE A 70 -17.46 -14.91 0.77
CA PHE A 70 -16.21 -14.16 0.53
C PHE A 70 -15.69 -14.26 -0.90
N THR A 71 -16.58 -14.44 -1.88
CA THR A 71 -16.19 -14.41 -3.30
C THR A 71 -15.67 -13.02 -3.69
N GLN A 72 -14.70 -13.00 -4.63
CA GLN A 72 -14.16 -11.76 -5.18
C GLN A 72 -15.22 -11.03 -6.00
N GLY A 73 -15.40 -9.74 -5.71
CA GLY A 73 -16.21 -8.83 -6.52
C GLY A 73 -15.38 -8.11 -7.57
N ASN A 74 -16.01 -7.26 -8.36
CA ASN A 74 -15.32 -6.42 -9.33
C ASN A 74 -14.47 -5.37 -8.61
N ILE A 75 -13.26 -5.17 -9.12
CA ILE A 75 -12.38 -4.08 -8.70
C ILE A 75 -12.57 -2.92 -9.68
N THR A 76 -12.93 -1.77 -9.16
CA THR A 76 -13.12 -0.53 -9.94
C THR A 76 -12.08 0.49 -9.56
N SER A 77 -11.66 1.32 -10.51
CA SER A 77 -10.74 2.43 -10.25
C SER A 77 -11.46 3.56 -9.53
N SER A 78 -10.76 4.22 -8.60
CA SER A 78 -11.16 5.45 -7.91
C SER A 78 -10.18 6.57 -8.19
N LEU A 79 -10.62 7.82 -8.05
CA LEU A 79 -9.75 9.00 -8.11
C LEU A 79 -9.03 9.26 -6.79
N ASN A 80 -9.47 8.63 -5.70
CA ASN A 80 -8.82 8.75 -4.40
C ASN A 80 -7.65 7.76 -4.31
N VAL A 81 -6.45 8.27 -4.11
CA VAL A 81 -5.19 7.48 -4.03
C VAL A 81 -5.18 6.50 -2.85
N LEU A 82 -5.98 6.79 -1.82
CA LEU A 82 -6.08 5.96 -0.61
C LEU A 82 -7.15 4.86 -0.70
N ASP A 83 -7.87 4.78 -1.81
CA ASP A 83 -8.78 3.68 -2.05
C ASP A 83 -7.99 2.48 -2.55
N ILE A 84 -7.90 1.46 -1.72
CA ILE A 84 -7.17 0.23 -2.02
C ILE A 84 -8.09 -0.98 -1.98
N ALA A 85 -7.83 -1.96 -2.84
CA ALA A 85 -8.62 -3.18 -2.92
C ALA A 85 -7.73 -4.42 -2.77
N ILE A 86 -8.24 -5.44 -2.06
CA ILE A 86 -7.58 -6.74 -1.95
C ILE A 86 -8.06 -7.61 -3.11
N SER A 87 -7.11 -8.10 -3.92
CA SER A 87 -7.36 -9.15 -4.90
C SER A 87 -7.11 -10.52 -4.24
N GLY A 88 -8.13 -11.37 -4.22
CA GLY A 88 -8.07 -12.68 -3.58
C GLY A 88 -8.54 -12.69 -2.13
N GLN A 89 -7.97 -13.59 -1.32
CA GLN A 89 -8.34 -13.77 0.08
C GLN A 89 -7.51 -12.86 1.00
N GLY A 90 -8.12 -12.39 2.10
CA GLY A 90 -7.45 -11.57 3.12
C GLY A 90 -8.34 -10.45 3.62
N PHE A 91 -7.85 -9.69 4.58
CA PHE A 91 -8.52 -8.54 5.19
C PHE A 91 -7.50 -7.46 5.48
N PHE A 92 -7.94 -6.21 5.49
CA PHE A 92 -7.20 -5.13 6.12
C PHE A 92 -7.30 -5.27 7.62
N SER A 93 -6.17 -5.15 8.29
CA SER A 93 -6.09 -5.15 9.75
C SER A 93 -6.11 -3.72 10.25
N LEU A 94 -6.98 -3.44 11.21
CA LEU A 94 -7.17 -2.11 11.79
C LEU A 94 -7.06 -2.18 13.32
N LYS A 95 -6.74 -1.05 13.91
CA LYS A 95 -6.70 -0.85 15.35
C LYS A 95 -7.69 0.23 15.75
N PRO A 96 -8.62 -0.02 16.70
CA PRO A 96 -9.64 0.96 17.09
C PRO A 96 -9.06 2.24 17.70
N SER A 97 -7.92 2.15 18.39
CA SER A 97 -7.18 3.27 18.94
C SER A 97 -5.69 2.95 19.03
N LEU A 98 -4.83 3.95 19.12
CA LEU A 98 -3.37 3.75 19.21
C LEU A 98 -2.94 2.90 20.41
N THR A 99 -3.71 2.95 21.50
CA THR A 99 -3.44 2.22 22.76
C THR A 99 -4.17 0.88 22.84
N SER A 100 -5.12 0.59 21.93
CA SER A 100 -5.88 -0.66 21.94
C SER A 100 -4.98 -1.86 21.62
N GLY A 101 -5.11 -2.95 22.35
CA GLY A 101 -4.51 -4.24 22.02
C GLY A 101 -5.36 -5.07 21.03
N GLN A 102 -6.57 -4.61 20.69
CA GLN A 102 -7.50 -5.33 19.83
C GLN A 102 -7.25 -5.01 18.34
N THR A 103 -7.30 -6.02 17.50
CA THR A 103 -7.27 -5.89 16.04
C THR A 103 -8.66 -6.16 15.47
N VAL A 104 -9.09 -5.31 14.55
CA VAL A 104 -10.34 -5.43 13.78
C VAL A 104 -9.99 -5.67 12.32
N TYR A 105 -10.85 -6.40 11.61
CA TYR A 105 -10.61 -6.77 10.22
C TYR A 105 -11.73 -6.22 9.34
N THR A 106 -11.36 -5.66 8.19
CA THR A 106 -12.31 -5.15 7.19
C THR A 106 -11.90 -5.53 5.78
N ARG A 107 -12.89 -5.57 4.87
CA ARG A 107 -12.67 -5.63 3.42
C ARG A 107 -12.88 -4.27 2.74
N ASN A 108 -13.39 -3.29 3.48
CA ASN A 108 -13.51 -1.93 2.97
C ASN A 108 -12.13 -1.29 2.90
N GLY A 109 -11.73 -0.86 1.71
CA GLY A 109 -10.43 -0.24 1.45
C GLY A 109 -10.50 1.26 1.21
N SER A 110 -11.60 1.92 1.57
CA SER A 110 -11.70 3.38 1.52
C SER A 110 -11.09 3.98 2.77
N PHE A 111 -9.90 4.54 2.62
CA PHE A 111 -9.15 5.14 3.72
C PHE A 111 -9.00 6.65 3.55
N ASN A 112 -8.78 7.34 4.66
CA ASN A 112 -8.52 8.76 4.74
C ASN A 112 -7.30 9.01 5.64
N VAL A 113 -6.73 10.21 5.57
CA VAL A 113 -5.66 10.65 6.48
C VAL A 113 -6.26 11.58 7.53
N ASN A 114 -6.01 11.29 8.80
CA ASN A 114 -6.41 12.17 9.89
C ASN A 114 -5.40 13.33 10.09
N ASN A 115 -5.71 14.26 11.01
CA ASN A 115 -4.86 15.43 11.29
C ASN A 115 -3.46 15.06 11.81
N ASP A 116 -3.32 13.88 12.44
CA ASP A 116 -2.05 13.36 12.94
C ASP A 116 -1.29 12.54 11.87
N ARG A 117 -1.77 12.57 10.62
CA ARG A 117 -1.21 11.88 9.45
C ARG A 117 -1.29 10.36 9.52
N TYR A 118 -2.16 9.81 10.36
CA TYR A 118 -2.47 8.39 10.33
C TYR A 118 -3.51 8.08 9.25
N VAL A 119 -3.31 6.94 8.59
CA VAL A 119 -4.30 6.41 7.65
C VAL A 119 -5.38 5.68 8.45
N THR A 120 -6.63 6.14 8.29
CA THR A 120 -7.78 5.64 9.04
C THR A 120 -8.94 5.30 8.11
N ASP A 121 -9.82 4.44 8.57
CA ASP A 121 -11.11 4.19 7.91
C ASP A 121 -12.13 5.30 8.26
N SER A 122 -13.36 5.18 7.73
CA SER A 122 -14.46 6.11 8.00
C SER A 122 -14.93 6.11 9.47
N SER A 123 -14.57 5.09 10.25
CA SER A 123 -14.87 4.97 11.67
C SER A 123 -13.74 5.50 12.57
N GLY A 124 -12.64 6.01 11.98
CA GLY A 124 -11.46 6.50 12.68
C GLY A 124 -10.52 5.40 13.17
N GLN A 125 -10.67 4.17 12.69
CA GLN A 125 -9.79 3.06 13.04
C GLN A 125 -8.49 3.13 12.21
N PHE A 126 -7.35 2.86 12.82
CA PHE A 126 -6.01 3.01 12.25
C PHE A 126 -5.63 1.79 11.42
N LEU A 127 -5.25 2.01 10.16
CA LEU A 127 -4.74 0.95 9.31
C LEU A 127 -3.39 0.44 9.82
N LEU A 128 -3.27 -0.88 10.00
CA LEU A 128 -2.03 -1.53 10.40
C LEU A 128 -1.23 -1.96 9.17
N THR A 129 0.07 -1.71 9.23
CA THR A 129 1.05 -2.16 8.23
C THR A 129 2.25 -2.79 8.90
N PHE A 130 2.98 -3.62 8.17
CA PHE A 130 4.25 -4.14 8.66
C PHE A 130 5.35 -3.10 8.51
N PRO A 131 6.25 -2.98 9.50
CA PRO A 131 7.40 -2.09 9.40
C PRO A 131 8.33 -2.56 8.28
N VAL A 132 8.83 -1.60 7.51
CA VAL A 132 9.77 -1.82 6.41
C VAL A 132 11.11 -1.15 6.69
N ASN A 133 12.19 -1.74 6.20
CA ASN A 133 13.52 -1.15 6.19
C ASN A 133 13.63 -0.10 5.07
N GLU A 134 14.73 0.66 5.06
CA GLU A 134 15.02 1.66 4.02
C GLU A 134 15.13 1.07 2.61
N ASP A 135 15.50 -0.22 2.50
CA ASP A 135 15.57 -0.97 1.24
C ASP A 135 14.21 -1.49 0.74
N GLY A 136 13.11 -1.22 1.47
CA GLY A 136 11.77 -1.68 1.17
C GLY A 136 11.47 -3.11 1.63
N SER A 137 12.42 -3.81 2.25
CA SER A 137 12.19 -5.14 2.81
C SER A 137 11.35 -5.08 4.09
N VAL A 138 10.48 -6.06 4.28
CA VAL A 138 9.62 -6.15 5.47
C VAL A 138 10.42 -6.71 6.65
N THR A 139 10.52 -5.95 7.74
CA THR A 139 11.28 -6.32 8.94
C THR A 139 10.64 -7.50 9.68
N ALA A 140 9.31 -7.51 9.82
CA ALA A 140 8.55 -8.57 10.48
C ALA A 140 7.20 -8.77 9.80
N LYS A 141 6.72 -10.01 9.71
CA LYS A 141 5.47 -10.38 9.02
C LYS A 141 4.40 -10.89 9.98
N ASP A 142 4.57 -10.71 11.27
CA ASP A 142 3.63 -11.10 12.31
C ASP A 142 2.71 -9.92 12.69
N LEU A 143 1.48 -10.23 13.03
CA LEU A 143 0.48 -9.22 13.36
C LEU A 143 0.83 -8.43 14.65
N VAL A 144 1.65 -9.01 15.52
CA VAL A 144 2.12 -8.35 16.76
C VAL A 144 3.07 -7.20 16.44
N SER A 145 3.86 -7.33 15.38
CA SER A 145 4.80 -6.30 14.91
C SER A 145 4.14 -5.24 14.02
N ALA A 146 2.87 -5.40 13.67
CA ALA A 146 2.16 -4.46 12.85
C ALA A 146 1.93 -3.14 13.60
N VAL A 147 2.22 -2.03 12.92
CA VAL A 147 2.11 -0.67 13.46
C VAL A 147 1.09 0.15 12.68
N PRO A 148 0.41 1.11 13.32
CA PRO A 148 -0.45 2.05 12.63
C PRO A 148 0.32 2.82 11.54
N LEU A 149 -0.22 2.86 10.32
CA LEU A 149 0.39 3.56 9.20
C LEU A 149 0.28 5.06 9.40
N GLN A 150 1.42 5.70 9.66
CA GLN A 150 1.54 7.15 9.71
C GLN A 150 2.35 7.66 8.51
N LEU A 151 1.82 8.65 7.82
CA LEU A 151 2.49 9.28 6.69
C LEU A 151 3.60 10.20 7.20
N PRO A 152 4.82 10.17 6.61
CA PRO A 152 5.90 11.06 6.99
C PRO A 152 5.59 12.52 6.67
N VAL A 153 6.22 13.45 7.34
CA VAL A 153 6.08 14.90 7.07
C VAL A 153 6.72 15.27 5.74
N THR A 154 7.81 14.59 5.41
CA THR A 154 8.57 14.78 4.17
C THR A 154 8.65 13.48 3.40
N SER A 155 8.65 13.55 2.08
CA SER A 155 8.83 12.38 1.23
C SER A 155 10.32 12.01 1.19
N GLY A 156 10.65 10.84 1.75
CA GLY A 156 12.02 10.31 1.80
C GLY A 156 12.83 10.79 3.01
N THR A 157 13.85 10.00 3.38
CA THR A 157 14.93 10.43 4.29
C THR A 157 15.99 11.13 3.45
N PRO A 158 16.31 12.40 3.72
CA PRO A 158 17.39 13.07 3.03
C PRO A 158 18.71 12.32 3.29
N LYS A 159 19.51 12.13 2.25
CA LYS A 159 20.82 11.51 2.34
C LYS A 159 21.81 12.38 1.59
N ALA A 160 22.91 12.69 2.26
CA ALA A 160 24.00 13.43 1.64
C ALA A 160 24.54 12.69 0.41
N THR A 161 24.94 13.44 -0.61
CA THR A 161 25.64 12.91 -1.76
C THR A 161 27.00 12.40 -1.34
N THR A 162 27.26 11.09 -1.45
CA THR A 162 28.50 10.45 -1.01
C THR A 162 29.47 10.18 -2.15
N SER A 163 29.00 10.11 -3.39
CA SER A 163 29.83 9.89 -4.57
C SER A 163 29.26 10.59 -5.79
N ILE A 164 30.13 11.03 -6.66
CA ILE A 164 29.83 11.63 -7.95
C ILE A 164 30.60 10.86 -9.00
N GLU A 165 29.90 10.27 -9.95
CA GLU A 165 30.50 9.62 -11.12
C GLU A 165 30.30 10.50 -12.34
N LEU A 166 31.41 10.83 -13.02
CA LEU A 166 31.39 11.67 -14.21
C LEU A 166 31.98 10.93 -15.40
N GLY A 167 31.18 10.78 -16.43
CA GLY A 167 31.67 10.40 -17.75
C GLY A 167 32.01 11.64 -18.56
N VAL A 168 33.30 11.96 -18.69
CA VAL A 168 33.77 13.15 -19.42
C VAL A 168 34.53 12.76 -20.67
N ASN A 169 34.24 13.46 -21.75
CA ASN A 169 35.04 13.42 -22.97
C ASN A 169 35.73 14.78 -23.13
N VAL A 170 37.02 14.81 -22.90
CA VAL A 170 37.86 16.01 -23.04
C VAL A 170 38.65 15.96 -24.35
N SER A 171 38.71 17.10 -25.05
CA SER A 171 39.43 17.18 -26.31
C SER A 171 40.96 17.05 -26.10
N ALA A 172 41.59 16.14 -26.81
CA ALA A 172 43.05 15.98 -26.79
C ALA A 172 43.78 17.18 -27.39
N THR A 173 43.05 18.03 -28.14
CA THR A 173 43.63 19.23 -28.80
C THR A 173 43.36 20.51 -28.00
N SER A 174 42.77 20.39 -26.80
CA SER A 174 42.58 21.58 -25.92
C SER A 174 43.92 22.26 -25.60
N GLU A 175 43.89 23.58 -25.49
CA GLU A 175 45.05 24.36 -25.15
C GLU A 175 45.57 24.03 -23.73
N ILE A 176 46.90 23.98 -23.57
CA ILE A 176 47.51 23.84 -22.23
C ILE A 176 47.42 25.18 -21.54
N ILE A 177 46.63 25.23 -20.46
CA ILE A 177 46.36 26.50 -19.77
C ILE A 177 47.56 27.03 -19.04
N THR A 178 48.38 26.17 -18.41
CA THR A 178 49.55 26.53 -17.64
C THR A 178 50.66 27.17 -18.47
N ASP A 179 50.69 26.92 -19.79
CA ASP A 179 51.74 27.43 -20.70
C ASP A 179 51.36 28.80 -21.32
N LYS A 180 50.23 29.38 -20.93
CA LYS A 180 49.84 30.68 -21.43
C LYS A 180 50.73 31.79 -20.88
N PRO A 181 51.03 32.82 -21.66
CA PRO A 181 51.94 33.93 -21.29
C PRO A 181 51.52 34.63 -19.97
N GLN A 182 50.23 34.65 -19.68
CA GLN A 182 49.69 35.25 -18.45
C GLN A 182 50.10 34.51 -17.16
N PHE A 183 50.60 33.27 -17.29
CA PHE A 183 51.00 32.41 -16.16
C PHE A 183 52.51 32.18 -16.09
N GLU A 184 53.33 33.00 -16.73
CA GLU A 184 54.81 32.92 -16.64
C GLU A 184 55.34 32.98 -15.20
N ASN A 185 54.61 33.64 -14.31
CA ASN A 185 54.99 33.74 -12.88
C ASN A 185 54.33 32.66 -12.00
N GLY A 186 53.69 31.66 -12.61
CA GLY A 186 52.96 30.60 -11.95
C GLY A 186 51.46 30.62 -12.23
N TYR A 187 50.89 29.44 -12.41
CA TYR A 187 49.46 29.28 -12.65
C TYR A 187 48.65 29.46 -11.38
N VAL A 188 47.61 30.30 -11.44
CA VAL A 188 46.62 30.51 -10.39
C VAL A 188 45.25 30.27 -10.96
N PHE A 189 44.51 29.36 -10.36
CA PHE A 189 43.14 29.07 -10.76
C PHE A 189 42.18 30.14 -10.19
N ASP A 190 41.32 30.69 -11.04
CA ASP A 190 40.19 31.54 -10.64
C ASP A 190 38.91 31.04 -11.29
N PRO A 191 37.92 30.59 -10.49
CA PRO A 191 36.64 30.09 -11.02
C PRO A 191 35.84 31.15 -11.80
N ASN A 192 36.10 32.45 -11.58
CA ASN A 192 35.42 33.54 -12.25
C ASN A 192 36.14 33.96 -13.57
N ASP A 193 37.37 33.51 -13.79
CA ASP A 193 38.10 33.82 -15.01
C ASP A 193 38.12 32.58 -15.95
N PRO A 194 37.34 32.62 -17.06
CA PRO A 194 37.27 31.51 -17.99
C PRO A 194 38.58 31.23 -18.73
N THR A 195 39.59 32.10 -18.60
CA THR A 195 40.90 31.85 -19.22
C THR A 195 41.79 30.91 -18.40
N THR A 196 41.40 30.62 -17.15
CA THR A 196 42.13 29.76 -16.21
C THR A 196 41.77 28.28 -16.29
N TYR A 197 40.76 27.92 -17.07
CA TYR A 197 40.32 26.51 -17.26
C TYR A 197 39.87 26.25 -18.70
N ASN A 198 39.83 25.01 -19.10
CA ASN A 198 39.36 24.62 -20.45
C ASN A 198 37.84 24.43 -20.52
N ASN A 199 37.28 23.73 -19.55
CA ASN A 199 35.85 23.40 -19.50
C ASN A 199 35.40 23.35 -18.04
N SER A 200 34.10 23.55 -17.85
CA SER A 200 33.48 23.36 -16.54
C SER A 200 32.12 22.67 -16.70
N THR A 201 31.69 21.95 -15.70
CA THR A 201 30.36 21.38 -15.60
C THR A 201 29.85 21.54 -14.19
N SER A 202 28.54 21.69 -14.04
CA SER A 202 27.90 21.84 -12.74
C SER A 202 26.96 20.68 -12.48
N ILE A 203 26.93 20.21 -11.25
CA ILE A 203 26.04 19.16 -10.77
C ILE A 203 25.43 19.60 -9.44
N THR A 204 24.17 19.24 -9.23
CA THR A 204 23.51 19.46 -7.95
C THR A 204 23.88 18.33 -7.00
N ILE A 205 24.40 18.66 -5.83
CA ILE A 205 24.65 17.75 -4.71
C ILE A 205 23.72 18.10 -3.56
N PHE A 206 23.50 17.16 -2.66
CA PHE A 206 22.60 17.34 -1.52
C PHE A 206 23.37 17.14 -0.22
N ASP A 207 23.04 17.95 0.79
CA ASP A 207 23.54 17.77 2.14
C ASP A 207 22.76 16.68 2.91
N ASP A 208 23.09 16.43 4.16
CA ASP A 208 22.44 15.46 5.06
C ASP A 208 20.99 15.86 5.42
N LEU A 209 20.62 17.12 5.19
CA LEU A 209 19.26 17.64 5.36
C LEU A 209 18.46 17.65 4.05
N GLY A 210 19.10 17.27 2.93
CA GLY A 210 18.47 17.26 1.60
C GLY A 210 18.43 18.63 0.91
N ASN A 211 19.19 19.62 1.41
CA ASN A 211 19.29 20.90 0.74
C ASN A 211 20.19 20.79 -0.50
N PRO A 212 19.77 21.30 -1.67
CA PRO A 212 20.57 21.27 -2.87
C PRO A 212 21.67 22.32 -2.83
N THR A 213 22.86 21.93 -3.22
CA THR A 213 24.04 22.82 -3.44
C THR A 213 24.61 22.54 -4.81
N ILE A 214 25.01 23.57 -5.54
CA ILE A 214 25.62 23.43 -6.85
C ILE A 214 27.14 23.29 -6.66
N ALA A 215 27.66 22.13 -7.07
CA ALA A 215 29.10 21.91 -7.19
C ALA A 215 29.53 22.11 -8.64
N THR A 216 30.51 22.94 -8.90
CA THR A 216 31.10 23.14 -10.22
C THR A 216 32.44 22.48 -10.31
N ILE A 217 32.64 21.65 -11.32
CA ILE A 217 33.89 20.94 -11.59
C ILE A 217 34.55 21.60 -12.79
N PHE A 218 35.81 21.99 -12.63
CA PHE A 218 36.61 22.64 -13.65
C PHE A 218 37.66 21.68 -14.19
N PHE A 219 37.83 21.62 -15.50
CA PHE A 219 38.80 20.80 -16.17
C PHE A 219 39.91 21.68 -16.71
N ILE A 220 41.16 21.41 -16.29
CA ILE A 220 42.33 22.19 -16.63
C ILE A 220 43.35 21.24 -17.26
N ARG A 221 43.76 21.52 -18.50
CA ARG A 221 44.82 20.78 -19.16
C ARG A 221 46.17 21.40 -18.76
N THR A 222 46.93 20.64 -18.03
CA THR A 222 48.25 21.07 -17.53
C THR A 222 49.43 20.51 -18.32
N GLN A 223 49.19 19.45 -19.12
CA GLN A 223 50.26 18.78 -19.88
C GLN A 223 49.74 18.19 -21.21
N ALA A 224 50.62 18.13 -22.23
CA ALA A 224 50.34 17.44 -23.45
C ALA A 224 50.23 15.92 -23.23
N ALA A 225 49.41 15.23 -24.06
CA ALA A 225 49.37 13.79 -24.02
C ALA A 225 50.75 13.21 -24.33
N SER A 226 51.23 12.31 -23.48
CA SER A 226 52.51 11.59 -23.74
C SER A 226 52.22 10.33 -24.59
N ALA A 227 53.21 9.86 -25.34
CA ALA A 227 53.11 8.64 -26.12
C ALA A 227 52.96 7.35 -25.26
N ALA A 228 52.97 7.47 -23.93
CA ALA A 228 52.94 6.34 -22.99
C ALA A 228 51.62 6.20 -22.20
N GLY A 229 50.53 6.93 -22.56
CA GLY A 229 49.24 6.76 -21.85
C GLY A 229 48.17 7.67 -22.37
#